data_cfa36cfb0c78a682509dff0129092e6e
#
_entry.id   cfa36cfb0c78a682509dff0129092e6e
#
_cell.length_a   1.000
_cell.length_b   1.000
_cell.length_c   1.000
_cell.angle_alpha   90.00
_cell.angle_beta   90.00
_cell.angle_gamma   90.00
#
_symmetry.space_group_name_H-M   'P 1'
#
loop_
_entity.id
_entity.type
_entity.pdbx_description
1 polymer ?
#
loop_
_entity_poly.entity_id
_entity_poly.type
_entity_poly.pdbx_seq_one_letter_code
_entity_poly.pdbx_strand_id
1 'polypeptide(L)'
;MLIYTVPQSPLVRKHAEFIAKAKGLQIIEITPAAKNVRGKEYRQVVGPRQFLGYFQNASYVVTTSYHGTAFSIKFEKQFSNIQLGTPVDDRAYNLLEIVGLQEHAIPQKRIFEEPMHINYSCIADKLYDSVHKSISYIRDSVNSKH
;
A
#
# COMPACT_ATOMS: atom_id res chain seq x y z
N MET A 1 -8.47 5.59 -8.41
CA MET A 1 -7.72 5.50 -7.13
C MET A 1 -8.31 4.40 -6.28
N LEU A 2 -7.47 3.64 -5.60
CA LEU A 2 -7.88 2.58 -4.67
C LEU A 2 -7.61 3.00 -3.22
N ILE A 3 -8.58 2.82 -2.33
CA ILE A 3 -8.38 2.83 -0.88
C ILE A 3 -8.46 1.39 -0.37
N TYR A 4 -7.44 0.96 0.36
CA TYR A 4 -7.42 -0.32 1.06
C TYR A 4 -6.85 -0.15 2.47
N THR A 5 -7.69 -0.32 3.48
CA THR A 5 -7.33 -0.02 4.87
C THR A 5 -7.63 -1.16 5.83
N VAL A 6 -6.63 -1.49 6.64
CA VAL A 6 -6.73 -2.38 7.78
C VAL A 6 -5.71 -1.91 8.82
N PRO A 7 -6.12 -1.29 9.92
CA PRO A 7 -7.47 -0.89 10.31
C PRO A 7 -8.01 0.31 9.51
N GLN A 8 -9.31 0.53 9.57
CA GLN A 8 -9.93 1.72 8.98
C GLN A 8 -9.60 2.98 9.77
N SER A 9 -9.47 4.11 9.05
CA SER A 9 -9.29 5.42 9.67
C SER A 9 -9.93 6.52 8.80
N PRO A 10 -10.64 7.48 9.42
CA PRO A 10 -11.17 8.65 8.70
C PRO A 10 -10.09 9.50 8.04
N LEU A 11 -8.85 9.46 8.56
CA LEU A 11 -7.72 10.19 7.99
C LEU A 11 -7.37 9.70 6.60
N VAL A 12 -7.47 8.40 6.37
CA VAL A 12 -7.23 7.79 5.04
C VAL A 12 -8.19 8.37 4.01
N ARG A 13 -9.47 8.46 4.35
CA ARG A 13 -10.48 9.01 3.45
C ARG A 13 -10.21 10.48 3.13
N LYS A 14 -9.84 11.29 4.13
CA LYS A 14 -9.48 12.70 3.94
C LYS A 14 -8.27 12.85 3.01
N HIS A 15 -7.23 12.07 3.22
CA HIS A 15 -6.05 12.07 2.33
C HIS A 15 -6.41 11.64 0.91
N ALA A 16 -7.18 10.55 0.78
CA ALA A 16 -7.60 10.06 -0.53
C ALA A 16 -8.44 11.09 -1.30
N GLU A 17 -9.37 11.77 -0.64
CA GLU A 17 -10.17 12.84 -1.25
C GLU A 17 -9.30 14.02 -1.68
N PHE A 18 -8.31 14.39 -0.89
CA PHE A 18 -7.34 15.42 -1.24
C PHE A 18 -6.56 15.05 -2.53
N ILE A 19 -5.98 13.84 -2.59
CA ILE A 19 -5.24 13.37 -3.77
C ILE A 19 -6.18 13.17 -4.98
N ALA A 20 -7.37 12.61 -4.76
CA ALA A 20 -8.34 12.37 -5.82
C ALA A 20 -8.78 13.67 -6.50
N LYS A 21 -9.02 14.73 -5.71
CA LYS A 21 -9.36 16.04 -6.22
C LYS A 21 -8.22 16.65 -7.04
N ALA A 22 -6.98 16.56 -6.55
CA ALA A 22 -5.83 17.09 -7.24
C ALA A 22 -5.55 16.39 -8.59
N LYS A 23 -5.84 15.08 -8.66
CA LYS A 23 -5.53 14.24 -9.84
C LYS A 23 -6.76 13.90 -10.71
N GLY A 24 -7.95 14.37 -10.38
CA GLY A 24 -9.18 14.04 -11.14
C GLY A 24 -9.54 12.55 -11.08
N LEU A 25 -9.27 11.86 -9.96
CA LEU A 25 -9.46 10.41 -9.84
C LEU A 25 -10.77 10.05 -9.14
N GLN A 26 -11.43 8.98 -9.63
CA GLN A 26 -12.54 8.35 -8.91
C GLN A 26 -11.99 7.44 -7.81
N ILE A 27 -12.65 7.43 -6.64
CA ILE A 27 -12.28 6.59 -5.50
C ILE A 27 -13.06 5.27 -5.58
N ILE A 28 -12.33 4.17 -5.39
CA ILE A 28 -12.89 2.84 -5.09
C ILE A 28 -12.28 2.41 -3.75
N GLU A 29 -13.12 2.02 -2.81
CA GLU A 29 -12.67 1.55 -1.49
C GLU A 29 -12.98 0.07 -1.30
N ILE A 30 -11.95 -0.70 -0.94
CA ILE A 30 -12.08 -2.10 -0.53
C ILE A 30 -11.93 -2.16 0.99
N THR A 31 -12.96 -2.68 1.67
CA THR A 31 -12.95 -2.80 3.12
C THR A 31 -13.57 -4.13 3.55
N PRO A 32 -12.84 -4.92 4.37
CA PRO A 32 -13.38 -6.18 4.89
C PRO A 32 -14.41 -5.98 6.01
N ALA A 33 -14.45 -4.80 6.63
CA ALA A 33 -15.17 -4.57 7.89
C ALA A 33 -16.42 -3.69 7.78
N ALA A 34 -16.84 -3.28 6.60
CA ALA A 34 -17.95 -2.35 6.45
C ALA A 34 -19.30 -3.04 6.62
N LYS A 35 -19.83 -3.05 7.83
CA LYS A 35 -21.15 -3.62 8.12
C LYS A 35 -22.33 -2.81 7.55
N ASN A 36 -22.18 -1.55 7.17
CA ASN A 36 -23.29 -0.68 6.73
C ASN A 36 -22.88 0.39 5.72
N VAL A 37 -21.82 0.18 4.94
CA VAL A 37 -21.43 1.19 3.96
C VAL A 37 -22.19 0.96 2.66
N ARG A 38 -23.01 1.93 2.27
CA ARG A 38 -23.74 1.94 1.01
C ARG A 38 -23.12 2.98 0.08
N GLY A 39 -22.77 2.58 -1.12
CA GLY A 39 -22.25 3.47 -2.15
C GLY A 39 -21.58 2.68 -3.28
N LYS A 40 -21.55 3.27 -4.49
CA LYS A 40 -20.92 2.63 -5.65
C LYS A 40 -19.40 2.48 -5.51
N GLU A 41 -18.80 3.26 -4.63
CA GLU A 41 -17.37 3.30 -4.38
C GLU A 41 -16.86 2.23 -3.42
N TYR A 42 -17.76 1.56 -2.66
CA TYR A 42 -17.39 0.52 -1.70
C TYR A 42 -17.51 -0.88 -2.27
N ARG A 43 -16.54 -1.73 -1.94
CA ARG A 43 -16.52 -3.15 -2.28
C ARG A 43 -16.21 -3.94 -1.01
N GLN A 44 -17.21 -4.67 -0.49
CA GLN A 44 -17.10 -5.44 0.77
C GLN A 44 -16.55 -6.84 0.57
N VAL A 45 -16.99 -7.49 -0.49
CA VAL A 45 -16.62 -8.88 -0.78
C VAL A 45 -15.92 -8.91 -2.12
N VAL A 46 -14.60 -9.06 -2.06
CA VAL A 46 -13.78 -9.25 -3.24
C VAL A 46 -12.98 -10.54 -3.09
N GLY A 47 -13.08 -11.42 -4.06
CA GLY A 47 -12.23 -12.61 -4.12
C GLY A 47 -10.75 -12.23 -4.36
N PRO A 48 -9.81 -13.15 -4.08
CA PRO A 48 -8.38 -12.87 -4.21
C PRO A 48 -7.96 -12.32 -5.58
N ARG A 49 -8.52 -12.88 -6.65
CA ARG A 49 -8.25 -12.45 -8.03
C ARG A 49 -8.74 -11.01 -8.29
N GLN A 50 -9.94 -10.68 -7.83
CA GLN A 50 -10.50 -9.34 -7.96
C GLN A 50 -9.70 -8.33 -7.13
N PHE A 51 -9.30 -8.71 -5.90
CA PHE A 51 -8.46 -7.89 -5.03
C PHE A 51 -7.17 -7.47 -5.73
N LEU A 52 -6.42 -8.41 -6.29
CA LEU A 52 -5.21 -8.12 -7.07
C LEU A 52 -5.51 -7.27 -8.30
N GLY A 53 -6.62 -7.53 -8.99
CA GLY A 53 -7.05 -6.73 -10.14
C GLY A 53 -7.31 -5.26 -9.80
N TYR A 54 -7.85 -4.95 -8.61
CA TYR A 54 -8.01 -3.56 -8.17
C TYR A 54 -6.67 -2.86 -7.97
N PHE A 55 -5.67 -3.54 -7.37
CA PHE A 55 -4.33 -2.98 -7.24
C PHE A 55 -3.67 -2.78 -8.60
N GLN A 56 -3.74 -3.79 -9.46
CA GLN A 56 -3.12 -3.73 -10.78
C GLN A 56 -3.66 -2.59 -11.65
N ASN A 57 -4.95 -2.27 -11.54
CA ASN A 57 -5.60 -1.23 -12.34
C ASN A 57 -5.70 0.13 -11.63
N ALA A 58 -5.22 0.26 -10.40
CA ALA A 58 -5.23 1.53 -9.70
C ALA A 58 -4.21 2.50 -10.29
N SER A 59 -4.61 3.76 -10.52
CA SER A 59 -3.68 4.85 -10.85
C SER A 59 -2.95 5.37 -9.61
N TYR A 60 -3.58 5.25 -8.44
CA TYR A 60 -3.02 5.64 -7.15
C TYR A 60 -3.61 4.77 -6.04
N VAL A 61 -2.84 4.47 -5.00
CA VAL A 61 -3.29 3.68 -3.85
C VAL A 61 -3.11 4.46 -2.56
N VAL A 62 -4.14 4.47 -1.69
CA VAL A 62 -4.03 4.97 -0.32
C VAL A 62 -4.33 3.82 0.64
N THR A 63 -3.41 3.57 1.56
CA THR A 63 -3.51 2.39 2.43
C THR A 63 -2.96 2.66 3.83
N THR A 64 -3.39 1.88 4.83
CA THR A 64 -2.76 1.72 6.15
C THR A 64 -2.15 0.34 6.31
N SER A 65 -2.33 -0.53 5.33
CA SER A 65 -2.01 -1.95 5.43
C SER A 65 -0.63 -2.27 4.89
N TYR A 66 0.10 -3.13 5.60
CA TYR A 66 1.33 -3.74 5.07
C TYR A 66 1.11 -4.40 3.71
N HIS A 67 0.05 -5.20 3.57
CA HIS A 67 -0.26 -5.85 2.28
C HIS A 67 -0.60 -4.84 1.19
N GLY A 68 -1.32 -3.76 1.55
CA GLY A 68 -1.60 -2.69 0.61
C GLY A 68 -0.33 -2.02 0.10
N THR A 69 0.63 -1.78 0.98
CA THR A 69 1.96 -1.24 0.62
C THR A 69 2.73 -2.22 -0.27
N ALA A 70 2.80 -3.50 0.13
CA ALA A 70 3.51 -4.53 -0.62
C ALA A 70 2.94 -4.71 -2.04
N PHE A 71 1.62 -4.74 -2.21
CA PHE A 71 1.00 -4.83 -3.53
C PHE A 71 1.16 -3.55 -4.34
N SER A 72 1.18 -2.37 -3.71
CA SER A 72 1.47 -1.13 -4.40
C SER A 72 2.87 -1.13 -5.01
N ILE A 73 3.87 -1.58 -4.25
CA ILE A 73 5.24 -1.74 -4.74
C ILE A 73 5.30 -2.82 -5.83
N LYS A 74 4.69 -4.00 -5.60
CA LYS A 74 4.68 -5.12 -6.56
C LYS A 74 4.10 -4.75 -7.92
N PHE A 75 3.07 -3.91 -7.94
CA PHE A 75 2.39 -3.46 -9.17
C PHE A 75 2.85 -2.07 -9.64
N GLU A 76 3.93 -1.54 -9.05
CA GLU A 76 4.55 -0.25 -9.42
C GLU A 76 3.54 0.90 -9.39
N LYS A 77 2.75 0.99 -8.31
CA LYS A 77 1.73 2.03 -8.16
C LYS A 77 2.27 3.25 -7.43
N GLN A 78 1.82 4.43 -7.84
CA GLN A 78 1.92 5.61 -6.98
C GLN A 78 1.05 5.39 -5.77
N PHE A 79 1.55 5.66 -4.55
CA PHE A 79 0.78 5.37 -3.34
C PHE A 79 1.17 6.24 -2.14
N SER A 80 0.30 6.25 -1.14
CA SER A 80 0.56 6.76 0.21
C SER A 80 0.21 5.68 1.24
N ASN A 81 1.12 5.41 2.16
CA ASN A 81 0.85 4.63 3.36
C ASN A 81 0.59 5.59 4.52
N ILE A 82 -0.64 5.63 5.03
CA ILE A 82 -1.02 6.54 6.13
C ILE A 82 -0.64 5.90 7.45
N GLN A 83 0.23 6.58 8.19
CA GLN A 83 0.68 6.18 9.51
C GLN A 83 -0.35 6.59 10.57
N LEU A 84 -0.83 5.63 11.36
CA LEU A 84 -1.83 5.86 12.40
C LEU A 84 -1.21 6.16 13.77
N GLY A 85 0.11 6.05 13.91
CA GLY A 85 0.83 6.20 15.17
C GLY A 85 0.70 4.97 16.07
N THR A 86 0.54 3.80 15.48
CA THR A 86 0.38 2.53 16.19
C THR A 86 1.46 1.52 15.76
N PRO A 87 1.77 0.49 16.58
CA PRO A 87 2.74 -0.55 16.21
C PRO A 87 2.42 -1.30 14.91
N VAL A 88 1.20 -1.19 14.42
CA VAL A 88 0.80 -1.79 13.12
C VAL A 88 1.53 -1.12 11.95
N ASP A 89 1.93 0.14 12.12
CA ASP A 89 2.64 0.91 11.10
C ASP A 89 4.07 0.38 10.84
N ASP A 90 4.70 -0.22 11.85
CA ASP A 90 6.13 -0.61 11.81
C ASP A 90 6.45 -1.55 10.65
N ARG A 91 5.58 -2.51 10.37
CA ARG A 91 5.82 -3.47 9.27
C ARG A 91 5.81 -2.81 7.90
N ALA A 92 4.88 -1.90 7.68
CA ALA A 92 4.80 -1.15 6.44
C ALA A 92 5.98 -0.18 6.31
N TYR A 93 6.32 0.50 7.40
CA TYR A 93 7.47 1.41 7.43
C TYR A 93 8.79 0.70 7.16
N ASN A 94 9.04 -0.45 7.80
CA ASN A 94 10.23 -1.26 7.57
C ASN A 94 10.36 -1.71 6.10
N LEU A 95 9.23 -2.10 5.47
CA LEU A 95 9.24 -2.43 4.05
C LEU A 95 9.63 -1.21 3.20
N LEU A 96 9.07 -0.04 3.50
CA LEU A 96 9.40 1.20 2.79
C LEU A 96 10.87 1.60 2.98
N GLU A 97 11.42 1.37 4.17
CA GLU A 97 12.84 1.61 4.46
C GLU A 97 13.75 0.72 3.62
N ILE A 98 13.46 -0.58 3.55
CA ILE A 98 14.23 -1.54 2.76
C ILE A 98 14.33 -1.10 1.29
N VAL A 99 13.25 -0.59 0.71
CA VAL A 99 13.21 -0.18 -0.69
C VAL A 99 13.53 1.30 -0.92
N GLY A 100 13.71 2.09 0.15
CA GLY A 100 14.04 3.51 0.07
C GLY A 100 12.85 4.43 -0.27
N LEU A 101 11.66 4.07 0.21
CA LEU A 101 10.40 4.80 -0.02
C LEU A 101 9.77 5.35 1.28
N GLN A 102 10.57 5.68 2.29
CA GLN A 102 10.09 6.13 3.61
C GLN A 102 9.20 7.38 3.52
N GLU A 103 9.43 8.24 2.56
CA GLU A 103 8.64 9.46 2.33
C GLU A 103 7.18 9.17 1.96
N HIS A 104 6.86 7.95 1.51
CA HIS A 104 5.51 7.49 1.24
C HIS A 104 4.78 6.98 2.50
N ALA A 105 5.45 6.93 3.64
CA ALA A 105 4.86 6.80 4.95
C ALA A 105 4.37 8.18 5.43
N ILE A 106 3.08 8.46 5.29
CA ILE A 106 2.50 9.76 5.54
C ILE A 106 1.98 9.85 6.98
N PRO A 107 2.65 10.59 7.86
CA PRO A 107 2.17 10.80 9.22
C PRO A 107 0.90 11.67 9.23
N GLN A 108 0.11 11.56 10.32
CA GLN A 108 -1.18 12.26 10.43
C GLN A 108 -1.09 13.78 10.18
N LYS A 109 0.01 14.42 10.58
CA LYS A 109 0.24 15.85 10.38
C LYS A 109 0.42 16.25 8.91
N ARG A 110 0.71 15.30 8.03
CA ARG A 110 1.01 15.49 6.61
C ARG A 110 -0.10 14.95 5.68
N ILE A 111 -1.30 14.68 6.19
CA ILE A 111 -2.40 14.08 5.38
C ILE A 111 -2.89 14.92 4.20
N PHE A 112 -2.51 16.19 4.13
CA PHE A 112 -2.82 17.08 3.01
C PHE A 112 -1.58 17.40 2.16
N GLU A 113 -0.56 16.54 2.22
CA GLU A 113 0.62 16.62 1.37
C GLU A 113 0.61 15.43 0.40
N GLU A 114 0.96 15.70 -0.85
CA GLU A 114 1.20 14.65 -1.82
C GLU A 114 2.68 14.23 -1.74
N PRO A 115 2.99 12.93 -1.59
CA PRO A 115 4.37 12.48 -1.64
C PRO A 115 4.94 12.65 -3.05
N MET A 116 6.26 12.68 -3.16
CA MET A 116 6.95 12.75 -4.45
C MET A 116 6.58 11.57 -5.34
N HIS A 117 6.71 11.76 -6.65
CA HIS A 117 6.45 10.69 -7.62
C HIS A 117 7.49 9.56 -7.48
N ILE A 118 7.03 8.33 -7.36
CA ILE A 118 7.91 7.16 -7.29
C ILE A 118 8.47 6.87 -8.68
N ASN A 119 9.80 6.90 -8.81
CA ASN A 119 10.50 6.35 -9.95
C ASN A 119 10.94 4.91 -9.62
N TYR A 120 10.20 3.94 -10.10
CA TYR A 120 10.46 2.53 -9.81
C TYR A 120 11.78 2.02 -10.38
N SER A 121 12.32 2.61 -11.44
CA SER A 121 13.64 2.27 -11.95
C SER A 121 14.75 2.53 -10.92
N CYS A 122 14.60 3.55 -10.07
CA CYS A 122 15.59 3.89 -9.04
C CYS A 122 15.59 2.93 -7.84
N ILE A 123 14.54 2.15 -7.66
CA ILE A 123 14.43 1.19 -6.54
C ILE A 123 14.50 -0.27 -6.99
N ALA A 124 14.56 -0.51 -8.29
CA ALA A 124 14.55 -1.86 -8.86
C ALA A 124 15.68 -2.75 -8.29
N ASP A 125 16.90 -2.21 -8.19
CA ASP A 125 18.06 -2.95 -7.67
C ASP A 125 17.86 -3.30 -6.18
N LYS A 126 17.39 -2.38 -5.36
CA LYS A 126 17.12 -2.62 -3.94
C LYS A 126 16.05 -3.70 -3.74
N LEU A 127 15.00 -3.63 -4.56
CA LEU A 127 13.92 -4.62 -4.52
C LEU A 127 14.43 -6.00 -4.94
N TYR A 128 15.20 -6.05 -6.03
CA TYR A 128 15.84 -7.27 -6.52
C TYR A 128 16.74 -7.91 -5.46
N ASP A 129 17.64 -7.14 -4.86
CA ASP A 129 18.56 -7.61 -3.82
C ASP A 129 17.82 -8.16 -2.60
N SER A 130 16.76 -7.47 -2.16
CA SER A 130 15.94 -7.91 -1.04
C SER A 130 15.22 -9.23 -1.31
N VAL A 131 14.66 -9.39 -2.51
CA VAL A 131 14.01 -10.64 -2.96
C VAL A 131 15.03 -11.77 -3.05
N HIS A 132 16.20 -11.52 -3.64
CA HIS A 132 17.27 -12.53 -3.76
C HIS A 132 17.78 -13.01 -2.40
N LYS A 133 18.02 -12.11 -1.45
CA LYS A 133 18.41 -12.46 -0.08
C LYS A 133 17.35 -13.35 0.58
N SER A 134 16.08 -13.02 0.41
CA SER A 134 14.97 -13.81 0.98
C SER A 134 14.89 -15.21 0.36
N ILE A 135 15.03 -15.32 -0.96
CA ILE A 135 15.02 -16.61 -1.67
C ILE A 135 16.23 -17.47 -1.28
N SER A 136 17.44 -16.89 -1.19
CA SER A 136 18.63 -17.59 -0.75
C SER A 136 18.45 -18.13 0.67
N TYR A 137 17.96 -17.30 1.60
CA TYR A 137 17.70 -17.73 2.96
C TYR A 137 16.75 -18.93 3.04
N ILE A 138 15.65 -18.90 2.28
CA ILE A 138 14.68 -20.01 2.23
C ILE A 138 15.36 -21.27 1.68
N ARG A 139 16.10 -21.16 0.58
CA ARG A 139 16.79 -22.28 -0.06
C ARG A 139 17.81 -22.93 0.88
N ASP A 140 18.64 -22.12 1.55
CA ASP A 140 19.65 -22.59 2.48
C ASP A 140 19.02 -23.26 3.70
N SER A 141 17.91 -22.70 4.21
CA SER A 141 17.16 -23.27 5.33
C SER A 141 16.50 -24.61 5.00
N VAL A 142 16.11 -24.83 3.76
CA VAL A 142 15.57 -26.13 3.30
C VAL A 142 16.69 -27.16 3.13
N ASN A 143 17.83 -26.76 2.55
CA ASN A 143 18.94 -27.65 2.26
C ASN A 143 19.75 -28.03 3.52
N SER A 144 19.74 -27.23 4.57
CA SER A 144 20.45 -27.51 5.83
C SER A 144 19.75 -28.52 6.75
N LYS A 145 18.59 -29.06 6.35
CA LYS A 145 17.84 -30.07 7.10
C LYS A 145 18.08 -31.53 6.60
N HIS A 146 19.13 -31.74 5.81
CA HIS A 146 19.53 -33.08 5.34
C HIS A 146 20.93 -33.41 5.78
#